data_fdee8660666ecf07f66ea0e248b1257e
#
_entry.id   fdee8660666ecf07f66ea0e248b1257e
#
_cell.length_a   1.000
_cell.length_b   1.000
_cell.length_c   1.000
_cell.angle_alpha   90.00
_cell.angle_beta   90.00
_cell.angle_gamma   90.00
#
_symmetry.space_group_name_H-M   'P 1'
#
loop_
_entity.id
_entity.type
_entity.pdbx_description
1 polymer ?
#
loop_
_entity_poly.entity_id
_entity_poly.type
_entity_poly.pdbx_seq_one_letter_code
_entity_poly.pdbx_strand_id
1 'polypeptide(L)'
;MDQKYAEFIGVDEVHFALIEADTADAYTPGTVQYLAPTAEIAGEPEVNNKTTYYDNAAANNYVTEGKTELKVTVANVPAQLMATLLGKEYDAASGRVYDSGQANPPKVALGFRFNMGSNGYRYYWFLAGTFAGGAEEAATKTSDVDEKTYVLTFTAVTTAFKWTVNTKSIALKRVFADTADAAFDPTGWFTQVQTPTTAGAPDAVALSSIVPADGASSVSRSTTIVLTFNNKIASEAITLVNSTSGDTVAFAKAWDTAGKVLTLTPSSQLAASTKFIVAVAGVTDVYGQALAATGKDFTTTA
;
A
#
# COMPACT_ATOMS: atom_id res chain seq x y z
N MET A 1 -18.77 6.60 -24.45
CA MET A 1 -17.51 5.97 -24.01
C MET A 1 -16.80 5.49 -25.29
N ASP A 2 -15.64 6.05 -25.58
CA ASP A 2 -14.73 5.47 -26.57
C ASP A 2 -14.14 4.19 -25.96
N GLN A 3 -14.67 3.04 -26.30
CA GLN A 3 -14.13 1.76 -25.85
C GLN A 3 -12.85 1.48 -26.60
N LYS A 4 -11.73 1.50 -25.88
CA LYS A 4 -10.43 1.12 -26.44
C LYS A 4 -10.17 -0.35 -26.15
N TYR A 5 -10.11 -1.14 -27.22
CA TYR A 5 -9.73 -2.55 -27.15
C TYR A 5 -8.21 -2.68 -27.28
N ALA A 6 -7.60 -3.46 -26.39
CA ALA A 6 -6.17 -3.73 -26.40
C ALA A 6 -5.85 -5.12 -25.84
N GLU A 7 -4.76 -5.68 -26.31
CA GLU A 7 -4.19 -6.92 -25.79
C GLU A 7 -3.28 -6.61 -24.60
N PHE A 8 -3.15 -7.55 -23.67
CA PHE A 8 -2.14 -7.47 -22.63
C PHE A 8 -0.79 -7.91 -23.19
N ILE A 9 0.19 -7.01 -23.12
CA ILE A 9 1.54 -7.23 -23.66
C ILE A 9 2.63 -7.35 -22.60
N GLY A 10 2.27 -7.25 -21.33
CA GLY A 10 3.21 -7.38 -20.22
C GLY A 10 2.54 -7.24 -18.85
N VAL A 11 3.32 -7.57 -17.83
CA VAL A 11 2.95 -7.42 -16.41
C VAL A 11 4.12 -6.82 -15.64
N ASP A 12 3.84 -5.92 -14.73
CA ASP A 12 4.82 -5.31 -13.83
C ASP A 12 4.19 -4.87 -12.51
N GLU A 13 5.00 -4.23 -11.63
CA GLU A 13 4.55 -3.64 -10.36
C GLU A 13 3.81 -4.65 -9.48
N VAL A 14 4.41 -5.83 -9.26
CA VAL A 14 3.80 -6.84 -8.39
C VAL A 14 4.08 -6.52 -6.93
N HIS A 15 3.02 -6.22 -6.20
CA HIS A 15 3.02 -5.82 -4.80
C HIS A 15 2.13 -6.74 -3.98
N PHE A 16 2.40 -6.82 -2.69
CA PHE A 16 1.56 -7.55 -1.74
C PHE A 16 1.42 -6.78 -0.44
N ALA A 17 0.39 -7.11 0.32
CA ALA A 17 0.23 -6.69 1.71
C ALA A 17 -0.31 -7.85 2.53
N LEU A 18 0.24 -8.08 3.73
CA LEU A 18 -0.35 -9.01 4.68
C LEU A 18 -1.70 -8.46 5.15
N ILE A 19 -2.70 -9.32 5.32
CA ILE A 19 -4.00 -8.94 5.84
C ILE A 19 -4.02 -9.20 7.34
N GLU A 20 -4.07 -8.13 8.12
CA GLU A 20 -4.11 -8.17 9.58
C GLU A 20 -5.51 -8.57 10.09
N ALA A 21 -6.56 -8.13 9.41
CA ALA A 21 -7.94 -8.53 9.70
C ALA A 21 -8.77 -8.61 8.42
N ASP A 22 -9.54 -9.68 8.29
CA ASP A 22 -10.60 -9.87 7.30
C ASP A 22 -11.74 -10.62 7.98
N THR A 23 -12.62 -9.86 8.61
CA THR A 23 -13.78 -10.33 9.39
C THR A 23 -15.06 -9.69 8.86
N ALA A 24 -16.21 -10.04 9.42
CA ALA A 24 -17.47 -9.37 9.06
C ALA A 24 -17.46 -7.86 9.39
N ASP A 25 -16.69 -7.45 10.38
CA ASP A 25 -16.69 -6.09 10.94
C ASP A 25 -15.53 -5.23 10.45
N ALA A 26 -14.43 -5.84 9.99
CA ALA A 26 -13.21 -5.11 9.61
C ALA A 26 -12.43 -5.80 8.49
N TYR A 27 -11.87 -4.97 7.61
CA TYR A 27 -10.83 -5.34 6.67
C TYR A 27 -9.63 -4.40 6.86
N THR A 28 -8.51 -4.95 7.32
CA THR A 28 -7.31 -4.18 7.64
C THR A 28 -6.11 -4.77 6.90
N PRO A 29 -5.70 -4.18 5.77
CA PRO A 29 -4.45 -4.54 5.13
C PRO A 29 -3.27 -3.90 5.86
N GLY A 30 -2.16 -4.61 5.93
CA GLY A 30 -0.88 -4.09 6.39
C GLY A 30 -0.18 -3.23 5.34
N THR A 31 1.10 -2.95 5.56
CA THR A 31 1.92 -2.14 4.65
C THR A 31 2.14 -2.87 3.32
N VAL A 32 1.96 -2.14 2.22
CA VAL A 32 2.26 -2.66 0.89
C VAL A 32 3.76 -2.79 0.69
N GLN A 33 4.19 -3.89 0.10
CA GLN A 33 5.58 -4.20 -0.23
C GLN A 33 5.67 -4.69 -1.66
N TYR A 34 6.80 -4.40 -2.32
CA TYR A 34 7.12 -4.96 -3.63
C TYR A 34 7.47 -6.44 -3.48
N LEU A 35 6.92 -7.30 -4.34
CA LEU A 35 7.14 -8.74 -4.27
C LEU A 35 8.47 -9.14 -4.93
N ALA A 36 8.55 -9.02 -6.24
CA ALA A 36 9.72 -9.38 -7.05
C ALA A 36 9.54 -8.94 -8.51
N PRO A 37 10.64 -8.87 -9.30
CA PRO A 37 10.54 -8.77 -10.75
C PRO A 37 9.75 -9.95 -11.31
N THR A 38 8.71 -9.69 -12.08
CA THR A 38 7.74 -10.69 -12.53
C THR A 38 7.83 -10.89 -14.02
N ALA A 39 7.86 -12.16 -14.42
CA ALA A 39 7.87 -12.57 -15.84
C ALA A 39 6.46 -12.79 -16.37
N GLU A 40 5.57 -13.37 -15.56
CA GLU A 40 4.22 -13.74 -15.98
C GLU A 40 3.25 -13.81 -14.80
N ILE A 41 2.01 -13.41 -15.03
CA ILE A 41 0.87 -13.75 -14.16
C ILE A 41 -0.22 -14.32 -15.07
N ALA A 42 -0.61 -15.56 -14.79
CA ALA A 42 -1.66 -16.26 -15.53
C ALA A 42 -2.61 -16.95 -14.57
N GLY A 43 -3.89 -16.97 -14.89
CA GLY A 43 -4.88 -17.70 -14.09
C GLY A 43 -6.30 -17.39 -14.50
N GLU A 44 -7.20 -18.19 -14.00
CA GLU A 44 -8.63 -18.12 -14.32
C GLU A 44 -9.48 -18.34 -13.06
N PRO A 45 -10.68 -17.75 -13.01
CA PRO A 45 -11.64 -18.04 -11.96
C PRO A 45 -12.24 -19.44 -12.15
N GLU A 46 -12.47 -20.14 -11.04
CA GLU A 46 -13.29 -21.34 -11.04
C GLU A 46 -14.74 -20.95 -11.33
N VAL A 47 -15.29 -21.46 -12.43
CA VAL A 47 -16.67 -21.18 -12.84
C VAL A 47 -17.48 -22.47 -12.77
N ASN A 48 -18.51 -22.47 -11.91
CA ASN A 48 -19.49 -23.53 -11.82
C ASN A 48 -20.78 -23.12 -12.54
N ASN A 49 -21.22 -23.97 -13.44
CA ASN A 49 -22.39 -23.77 -14.28
C ASN A 49 -23.41 -24.91 -14.05
N LYS A 50 -24.64 -24.59 -13.66
CA LYS A 50 -25.71 -25.53 -13.43
C LYS A 50 -26.97 -25.17 -14.19
N THR A 51 -27.37 -25.99 -15.15
CA THR A 51 -28.61 -25.83 -15.89
C THR A 51 -29.70 -26.69 -15.24
N THR A 52 -30.89 -26.11 -15.02
CA THR A 52 -32.09 -26.85 -14.63
C THR A 52 -33.02 -26.99 -15.82
N TYR A 53 -33.74 -28.13 -15.83
CA TYR A 53 -34.62 -28.50 -16.91
C TYR A 53 -36.04 -28.68 -16.37
N TYR A 54 -37.02 -28.12 -17.07
CA TYR A 54 -38.44 -28.35 -16.82
C TYR A 54 -39.10 -28.68 -18.15
N ASP A 55 -40.06 -29.60 -18.16
CA ASP A 55 -40.80 -30.05 -19.36
C ASP A 55 -39.88 -30.45 -20.52
N ASN A 56 -38.76 -31.13 -20.21
CA ASN A 56 -37.71 -31.55 -21.16
C ASN A 56 -36.99 -30.40 -21.89
N ALA A 57 -37.10 -29.16 -21.41
CA ALA A 57 -36.41 -27.99 -21.92
C ALA A 57 -35.51 -27.35 -20.87
N ALA A 58 -34.38 -26.79 -21.31
CA ALA A 58 -33.53 -26.00 -20.44
C ALA A 58 -34.26 -24.73 -20.01
N ALA A 59 -34.44 -24.53 -18.71
CA ALA A 59 -35.22 -23.43 -18.15
C ALA A 59 -34.33 -22.34 -17.52
N ASN A 60 -33.41 -22.74 -16.66
CA ASN A 60 -32.54 -21.78 -15.96
C ASN A 60 -31.09 -22.24 -16.00
N ASN A 61 -30.17 -21.29 -16.14
CA ASN A 61 -28.75 -21.50 -16.00
C ASN A 61 -28.20 -20.68 -14.84
N TYR A 62 -27.64 -21.35 -13.84
CA TYR A 62 -27.01 -20.72 -12.66
C TYR A 62 -25.48 -20.76 -12.83
N VAL A 63 -24.85 -19.58 -12.89
CA VAL A 63 -23.41 -19.45 -12.95
C VAL A 63 -22.91 -18.93 -11.62
N THR A 64 -21.96 -19.62 -11.00
CA THR A 64 -21.28 -19.18 -9.78
C THR A 64 -19.79 -19.16 -9.99
N GLU A 65 -19.14 -18.12 -9.52
CA GLU A 65 -17.67 -17.96 -9.56
C GLU A 65 -17.10 -18.31 -8.18
N GLY A 66 -16.20 -19.29 -8.14
CA GLY A 66 -15.48 -19.72 -6.94
C GLY A 66 -14.18 -18.95 -6.70
N LYS A 67 -13.14 -19.64 -6.25
CA LYS A 67 -11.77 -19.09 -6.10
C LYS A 67 -11.20 -18.67 -7.47
N THR A 68 -10.18 -17.83 -7.44
CA THR A 68 -9.34 -17.56 -8.62
C THR A 68 -7.92 -17.98 -8.30
N GLU A 69 -7.35 -18.86 -9.12
CA GLU A 69 -5.98 -19.30 -8.95
C GLU A 69 -5.08 -18.60 -9.95
N LEU A 70 -4.04 -17.92 -9.44
CA LEU A 70 -3.06 -17.19 -10.24
C LEU A 70 -1.69 -17.85 -10.07
N LYS A 71 -1.05 -18.19 -11.18
CA LYS A 71 0.37 -18.53 -11.22
C LYS A 71 1.17 -17.25 -11.41
N VAL A 72 2.02 -16.94 -10.45
CA VAL A 72 2.87 -15.75 -10.42
C VAL A 72 4.31 -16.19 -10.62
N THR A 73 4.83 -15.98 -11.82
CA THR A 73 6.19 -16.35 -12.21
C THR A 73 7.12 -15.16 -11.98
N VAL A 74 8.06 -15.30 -11.06
CA VAL A 74 8.99 -14.24 -10.63
C VAL A 74 10.43 -14.66 -10.78
N ALA A 75 11.36 -13.70 -10.80
CA ALA A 75 12.79 -13.98 -10.92
C ALA A 75 13.30 -14.80 -9.73
N ASN A 76 13.13 -14.29 -8.52
CA ASN A 76 13.44 -14.98 -7.26
C ASN A 76 12.83 -14.20 -6.09
N VAL A 77 12.56 -14.91 -4.99
CA VAL A 77 12.04 -14.32 -3.76
C VAL A 77 13.04 -14.59 -2.63
N PRO A 78 13.49 -13.56 -1.87
CA PRO A 78 14.37 -13.76 -0.72
C PRO A 78 13.78 -14.78 0.26
N ALA A 79 14.63 -15.63 0.85
CA ALA A 79 14.21 -16.73 1.73
C ALA A 79 13.32 -16.27 2.89
N GLN A 80 13.60 -15.11 3.49
CA GLN A 80 12.78 -14.53 4.54
C GLN A 80 11.38 -14.19 4.04
N LEU A 81 11.26 -13.55 2.88
CA LEU A 81 9.97 -13.19 2.29
C LEU A 81 9.20 -14.45 1.88
N MET A 82 9.88 -15.42 1.28
CA MET A 82 9.29 -16.72 0.93
C MET A 82 8.74 -17.43 2.17
N ALA A 83 9.49 -17.46 3.27
CA ALA A 83 9.03 -18.04 4.53
C ALA A 83 7.76 -17.35 5.03
N THR A 84 7.72 -16.02 5.00
CA THR A 84 6.53 -15.22 5.38
C THR A 84 5.32 -15.57 4.51
N LEU A 85 5.47 -15.57 3.18
CA LEU A 85 4.36 -15.79 2.26
C LEU A 85 3.81 -17.22 2.31
N LEU A 86 4.69 -18.20 2.53
CA LEU A 86 4.34 -19.62 2.59
C LEU A 86 4.03 -20.13 4.02
N GLY A 87 4.14 -19.26 5.02
CA GLY A 87 3.89 -19.62 6.41
C GLY A 87 4.90 -20.62 6.97
N LYS A 88 6.18 -20.46 6.61
CA LYS A 88 7.32 -21.22 7.14
C LYS A 88 8.05 -20.43 8.21
N GLU A 89 8.78 -21.11 9.07
CA GLU A 89 9.55 -20.47 10.15
C GLU A 89 10.87 -19.89 9.64
N TYR A 90 11.10 -18.61 9.91
CA TYR A 90 12.36 -17.93 9.61
C TYR A 90 13.09 -17.56 10.90
N ASP A 91 14.31 -18.07 11.06
CA ASP A 91 15.20 -17.70 12.17
C ASP A 91 16.09 -16.52 11.78
N ALA A 92 15.77 -15.35 12.30
CA ALA A 92 16.52 -14.12 12.03
C ALA A 92 17.97 -14.14 12.58
N ALA A 93 18.24 -14.98 13.60
CA ALA A 93 19.59 -15.08 14.19
C ALA A 93 20.55 -15.87 13.30
N SER A 94 20.04 -16.88 12.58
CA SER A 94 20.85 -17.72 11.69
C SER A 94 20.60 -17.47 10.20
N GLY A 95 19.57 -16.70 9.83
CA GLY A 95 19.16 -16.46 8.46
C GLY A 95 18.56 -17.69 7.76
N ARG A 96 18.09 -18.68 8.52
CA ARG A 96 17.59 -19.95 8.00
C ARG A 96 16.08 -20.01 7.98
N VAL A 97 15.54 -20.75 7.00
CA VAL A 97 14.14 -21.13 6.93
C VAL A 97 14.00 -22.58 7.33
N TYR A 98 13.06 -22.87 8.22
CA TYR A 98 12.72 -24.22 8.64
C TYR A 98 11.37 -24.61 8.05
N ASP A 99 11.35 -25.73 7.32
CA ASP A 99 10.15 -26.29 6.71
C ASP A 99 9.74 -27.55 7.46
N SER A 100 8.64 -27.45 8.20
CA SER A 100 8.09 -28.60 8.97
C SER A 100 7.13 -29.46 8.14
N GLY A 101 6.88 -29.07 6.87
CA GLY A 101 5.84 -29.68 6.05
C GLY A 101 4.41 -29.25 6.43
N GLN A 102 4.26 -28.41 7.47
CA GLN A 102 2.99 -27.82 7.88
C GLN A 102 3.00 -26.32 7.51
N ALA A 103 2.52 -26.01 6.31
CA ALA A 103 2.39 -24.62 5.89
C ALA A 103 1.16 -23.97 6.53
N ASN A 104 1.34 -22.76 7.07
CA ASN A 104 0.24 -21.91 7.54
C ASN A 104 0.36 -20.52 6.89
N PRO A 105 0.12 -20.42 5.57
CA PRO A 105 0.32 -19.17 4.85
C PRO A 105 -0.65 -18.09 5.36
N PRO A 106 -0.16 -16.86 5.57
CA PRO A 106 -1.00 -15.75 5.97
C PRO A 106 -1.95 -15.35 4.84
N LYS A 107 -3.07 -14.70 5.18
CA LYS A 107 -3.86 -14.01 4.17
C LYS A 107 -3.09 -12.81 3.61
N VAL A 108 -3.15 -12.64 2.30
CA VAL A 108 -2.41 -11.62 1.55
C VAL A 108 -3.34 -10.94 0.55
N ALA A 109 -3.19 -9.63 0.39
CA ALA A 109 -3.67 -8.92 -0.80
C ALA A 109 -2.54 -8.90 -1.84
N LEU A 110 -2.87 -9.11 -3.12
CA LEU A 110 -1.93 -9.13 -4.24
C LEU A 110 -2.32 -8.06 -5.26
N GLY A 111 -1.40 -7.12 -5.54
CA GLY A 111 -1.56 -6.05 -6.51
C GLY A 111 -0.57 -6.18 -7.65
N PHE A 112 -0.99 -5.84 -8.86
CA PHE A 112 -0.16 -5.77 -10.06
C PHE A 112 -0.85 -4.98 -11.16
N ARG A 113 -0.15 -4.71 -12.25
CA ARG A 113 -0.77 -4.13 -13.44
C ARG A 113 -0.37 -4.86 -14.71
N PHE A 114 -1.29 -4.87 -15.67
CA PHE A 114 -1.04 -5.34 -17.01
C PHE A 114 -0.87 -4.17 -17.97
N ASN A 115 0.14 -4.25 -18.82
CA ASN A 115 0.39 -3.29 -19.88
C ASN A 115 -0.54 -3.58 -21.06
N MET A 116 -1.26 -2.55 -21.54
CA MET A 116 -2.16 -2.60 -22.69
C MET A 116 -1.59 -1.83 -23.90
N GLY A 117 -0.27 -1.76 -24.01
CA GLY A 117 0.41 -1.04 -25.07
C GLY A 117 0.08 0.45 -25.07
N SER A 118 -0.28 1.00 -26.24
CA SER A 118 -0.63 2.42 -26.39
C SER A 118 -1.90 2.84 -25.61
N ASN A 119 -2.68 1.88 -25.11
CA ASN A 119 -3.91 2.14 -24.35
C ASN A 119 -3.68 2.23 -22.84
N GLY A 120 -2.43 2.16 -22.37
CA GLY A 120 -2.07 2.33 -20.98
C GLY A 120 -2.01 1.03 -20.20
N TYR A 121 -2.57 1.03 -19.00
CA TYR A 121 -2.46 -0.09 -18.07
C TYR A 121 -3.80 -0.44 -17.46
N ARG A 122 -3.98 -1.74 -17.10
CA ARG A 122 -5.01 -2.22 -16.20
C ARG A 122 -4.38 -2.57 -14.88
N TYR A 123 -4.87 -1.97 -13.80
CA TYR A 123 -4.42 -2.13 -12.43
C TYR A 123 -5.33 -3.08 -11.67
N TYR A 124 -4.75 -3.92 -10.84
CA TYR A 124 -5.46 -4.91 -10.03
C TYR A 124 -5.06 -4.87 -8.57
N TRP A 125 -6.02 -5.15 -7.70
CA TRP A 125 -5.82 -5.67 -6.36
C TRP A 125 -6.76 -6.84 -6.12
N PHE A 126 -6.21 -8.02 -5.86
CA PHE A 126 -6.93 -9.12 -5.24
C PHE A 126 -6.87 -8.92 -3.73
N LEU A 127 -8.03 -8.88 -3.06
CA LEU A 127 -8.12 -8.37 -1.69
C LEU A 127 -7.84 -9.43 -0.63
N ALA A 128 -8.08 -10.70 -0.92
CA ALA A 128 -7.79 -11.80 0.01
C ALA A 128 -7.39 -13.06 -0.74
N GLY A 129 -6.32 -13.68 -0.30
CA GLY A 129 -5.84 -14.94 -0.83
C GLY A 129 -4.66 -15.46 -0.04
N THR A 130 -4.12 -16.59 -0.44
CA THR A 130 -2.95 -17.21 0.15
C THR A 130 -1.99 -17.67 -0.92
N PHE A 131 -0.69 -17.60 -0.62
CA PHE A 131 0.32 -18.20 -1.47
C PHE A 131 0.55 -19.68 -1.10
N ALA A 132 0.81 -20.48 -2.14
CA ALA A 132 1.21 -21.86 -2.01
C ALA A 132 2.25 -22.21 -3.07
N GLY A 133 2.97 -23.30 -2.88
CA GLY A 133 3.93 -23.84 -3.83
C GLY A 133 5.29 -23.17 -3.73
N GLY A 134 5.99 -23.13 -4.82
CA GLY A 134 7.38 -22.78 -4.96
C GLY A 134 8.12 -23.93 -5.61
N ALA A 135 7.95 -24.12 -6.94
CA ALA A 135 8.82 -25.04 -7.67
C ALA A 135 10.21 -24.42 -7.71
N GLU A 136 11.18 -25.10 -7.13
CA GLU A 136 12.58 -24.74 -7.18
C GLU A 136 13.27 -25.58 -8.27
N GLU A 137 13.74 -24.92 -9.30
CA GLU A 137 14.53 -25.55 -10.36
C GLU A 137 15.89 -24.86 -10.48
N ALA A 138 16.91 -25.66 -10.61
CA ALA A 138 18.24 -25.15 -10.92
C ALA A 138 18.91 -26.04 -11.96
N ALA A 139 19.64 -25.45 -12.89
CA ALA A 139 20.45 -26.17 -13.87
C ALA A 139 21.92 -25.80 -13.71
N THR A 140 22.81 -26.73 -14.00
CA THR A 140 24.26 -26.46 -14.04
C THR A 140 24.55 -25.53 -15.19
N LYS A 141 25.32 -24.45 -14.92
CA LYS A 141 25.80 -23.52 -15.94
C LYS A 141 26.63 -24.28 -16.99
N THR A 142 26.23 -24.15 -18.23
CA THR A 142 26.97 -24.62 -19.42
C THR A 142 27.56 -23.40 -20.15
N SER A 143 27.86 -23.52 -21.46
CA SER A 143 28.23 -22.38 -22.30
C SER A 143 27.10 -21.35 -22.42
N ASP A 144 25.84 -21.80 -22.27
CA ASP A 144 24.66 -20.96 -22.25
C ASP A 144 24.11 -20.87 -20.82
N VAL A 145 23.54 -19.71 -20.48
CA VAL A 145 22.84 -19.50 -19.19
C VAL A 145 21.37 -19.86 -19.37
N ASP A 146 20.94 -20.92 -18.68
CA ASP A 146 19.53 -21.31 -18.62
C ASP A 146 18.94 -20.74 -17.32
N GLU A 147 18.32 -19.56 -17.42
CA GLU A 147 17.72 -18.84 -16.29
C GLU A 147 16.44 -19.54 -15.85
N LYS A 148 16.35 -19.87 -14.56
CA LYS A 148 15.14 -20.47 -13.97
C LYS A 148 14.39 -19.44 -13.17
N THR A 149 13.08 -19.41 -13.35
CA THR A 149 12.14 -18.57 -12.62
C THR A 149 11.49 -19.33 -11.48
N TYR A 150 10.98 -18.58 -10.51
CA TYR A 150 10.27 -19.13 -9.36
C TYR A 150 8.75 -18.94 -9.55
N VAL A 151 7.96 -19.98 -9.41
CA VAL A 151 6.51 -19.95 -9.60
C VAL A 151 5.79 -20.07 -8.27
N LEU A 152 5.06 -19.04 -7.89
CA LEU A 152 4.15 -19.01 -6.76
C LEU A 152 2.71 -19.18 -7.25
N THR A 153 1.92 -19.99 -6.56
CA THR A 153 0.49 -20.10 -6.79
C THR A 153 -0.25 -19.24 -5.77
N PHE A 154 -0.99 -18.23 -6.22
CA PHE A 154 -1.85 -17.40 -5.38
C PHE A 154 -3.30 -17.80 -5.57
N THR A 155 -3.96 -18.24 -4.50
CA THR A 155 -5.38 -18.59 -4.50
C THR A 155 -6.18 -17.47 -3.89
N ALA A 156 -6.87 -16.69 -4.74
CA ALA A 156 -7.72 -15.60 -4.32
C ALA A 156 -9.13 -16.07 -3.98
N VAL A 157 -9.65 -15.53 -2.89
CA VAL A 157 -11.03 -15.76 -2.42
C VAL A 157 -11.73 -14.41 -2.19
N THR A 158 -13.04 -14.45 -2.00
CA THR A 158 -13.79 -13.26 -1.56
C THR A 158 -13.47 -12.95 -0.10
N THR A 159 -13.44 -11.67 0.23
CA THR A 159 -13.27 -11.19 1.61
C THR A 159 -14.44 -11.59 2.50
N ALA A 160 -14.20 -11.72 3.81
CA ALA A 160 -15.27 -11.86 4.80
C ALA A 160 -15.99 -10.51 5.02
N PHE A 161 -15.23 -9.41 4.96
CA PHE A 161 -15.76 -8.06 5.03
C PHE A 161 -16.60 -7.72 3.79
N LYS A 162 -17.66 -6.94 4.00
CA LYS A 162 -18.53 -6.46 2.91
C LYS A 162 -18.50 -4.95 2.83
N TRP A 163 -18.28 -4.43 1.64
CA TRP A 163 -18.36 -2.99 1.36
C TRP A 163 -19.73 -2.63 0.80
N THR A 164 -20.16 -1.41 1.06
CA THR A 164 -21.31 -0.83 0.36
C THR A 164 -20.83 -0.23 -0.96
N VAL A 165 -21.20 -0.88 -2.06
CA VAL A 165 -20.92 -0.41 -3.42
C VAL A 165 -22.24 -0.23 -4.16
N ASN A 166 -22.52 0.99 -4.64
CA ASN A 166 -23.77 1.30 -5.34
C ASN A 166 -25.01 0.81 -4.57
N THR A 167 -25.08 1.10 -3.27
CA THR A 167 -26.16 0.72 -2.34
C THR A 167 -26.25 -0.77 -1.99
N LYS A 168 -25.37 -1.62 -2.53
CA LYS A 168 -25.32 -3.06 -2.25
C LYS A 168 -24.19 -3.40 -1.30
N SER A 169 -24.48 -4.22 -0.28
CA SER A 169 -23.44 -4.78 0.60
C SER A 169 -22.88 -6.05 -0.04
N ILE A 170 -21.63 -5.99 -0.50
CA ILE A 170 -20.98 -7.07 -1.24
C ILE A 170 -19.57 -7.37 -0.70
N ALA A 171 -19.26 -8.67 -0.61
CA ALA A 171 -17.88 -9.13 -0.43
C ALA A 171 -17.14 -9.05 -1.77
N LEU A 172 -15.88 -8.70 -1.74
CA LEU A 172 -15.09 -8.49 -2.95
C LEU A 172 -13.94 -9.48 -3.03
N LYS A 173 -13.66 -9.97 -4.23
CA LYS A 173 -12.47 -10.75 -4.53
C LYS A 173 -11.34 -9.85 -5.03
N ARG A 174 -11.67 -8.91 -5.91
CA ARG A 174 -10.72 -7.99 -6.53
C ARG A 174 -11.33 -6.63 -6.84
N VAL A 175 -10.45 -5.64 -6.92
CA VAL A 175 -10.71 -4.31 -7.49
C VAL A 175 -9.78 -4.14 -8.67
N PHE A 176 -10.27 -3.60 -9.78
CA PHE A 176 -9.44 -3.30 -10.95
C PHE A 176 -9.97 -2.07 -11.69
N ALA A 177 -9.07 -1.39 -12.39
CA ALA A 177 -9.41 -0.21 -13.18
C ALA A 177 -8.42 -0.03 -14.34
N ASP A 178 -8.86 0.65 -15.38
CA ASP A 178 -8.09 0.93 -16.60
C ASP A 178 -7.72 2.41 -16.67
N THR A 179 -6.46 2.72 -17.00
CA THR A 179 -6.05 4.12 -17.24
C THR A 179 -6.71 4.75 -18.48
N ALA A 180 -7.37 3.96 -19.30
CA ALA A 180 -8.20 4.46 -20.40
C ALA A 180 -9.50 5.11 -19.92
N ASP A 181 -9.94 4.84 -18.68
CA ASP A 181 -11.08 5.53 -18.07
C ASP A 181 -10.59 6.84 -17.43
N ALA A 182 -11.14 7.95 -17.89
CA ALA A 182 -10.77 9.29 -17.39
C ALA A 182 -11.14 9.53 -15.92
N ALA A 183 -12.01 8.70 -15.33
CA ALA A 183 -12.36 8.76 -13.93
C ALA A 183 -11.33 8.06 -13.03
N PHE A 184 -10.42 7.28 -13.60
CA PHE A 184 -9.41 6.54 -12.87
C PHE A 184 -8.09 7.30 -12.79
N ASP A 185 -7.65 7.60 -11.56
CA ASP A 185 -6.30 8.11 -11.27
C ASP A 185 -5.45 6.98 -10.67
N PRO A 186 -4.38 6.53 -11.36
CA PRO A 186 -3.49 5.48 -10.87
C PRO A 186 -2.51 5.96 -9.79
N THR A 187 -2.46 7.27 -9.48
CA THR A 187 -1.53 7.85 -8.51
C THR A 187 -1.69 7.17 -7.15
N GLY A 188 -0.60 6.66 -6.62
CA GLY A 188 -0.60 5.99 -5.33
C GLY A 188 -1.29 4.61 -5.28
N TRP A 189 -1.65 4.00 -6.43
CA TRP A 189 -2.35 2.72 -6.47
C TRP A 189 -1.66 1.61 -5.67
N PHE A 190 -0.32 1.57 -5.69
CA PHE A 190 0.47 0.58 -4.96
C PHE A 190 1.05 1.11 -3.63
N THR A 191 0.63 2.28 -3.14
CA THR A 191 1.02 2.76 -1.81
C THR A 191 0.15 2.16 -0.71
N GLN A 192 -1.05 1.72 -1.05
CA GLN A 192 -1.99 1.03 -0.18
C GLN A 192 -2.87 0.06 -0.97
N VAL A 193 -3.45 -0.93 -0.29
CA VAL A 193 -4.43 -1.83 -0.91
C VAL A 193 -5.69 -1.04 -1.26
N GLN A 194 -6.08 -1.08 -2.52
CA GLN A 194 -7.25 -0.34 -2.99
C GLN A 194 -8.54 -1.09 -2.69
N THR A 195 -9.47 -0.40 -2.07
CA THR A 195 -10.81 -0.89 -1.71
C THR A 195 -11.86 0.15 -2.10
N PRO A 196 -13.14 -0.14 -2.07
CA PRO A 196 -14.17 0.87 -2.35
C PRO A 196 -14.12 2.10 -1.44
N THR A 197 -13.56 1.98 -0.24
CA THR A 197 -13.38 3.10 0.70
C THR A 197 -12.12 3.91 0.44
N THR A 198 -11.17 3.38 -0.33
CA THR A 198 -9.98 4.09 -0.78
C THR A 198 -10.17 4.75 -2.15
N ALA A 199 -11.34 4.51 -2.78
CA ALA A 199 -11.64 5.08 -4.09
C ALA A 199 -11.77 6.62 -4.01
N GLY A 200 -10.94 7.27 -4.76
CA GLY A 200 -10.78 8.72 -4.86
C GLY A 200 -9.31 9.10 -4.68
N ALA A 201 -8.84 10.09 -5.42
CA ALA A 201 -7.54 10.68 -5.13
C ALA A 201 -7.57 11.19 -3.68
N PRO A 202 -6.55 10.92 -2.86
CA PRO A 202 -6.49 11.49 -1.53
C PRO A 202 -6.48 13.01 -1.63
N ASP A 203 -7.11 13.68 -0.67
CA ASP A 203 -7.05 15.14 -0.58
C ASP A 203 -5.59 15.60 -0.66
N ALA A 204 -5.36 16.74 -1.31
CA ALA A 204 -4.03 17.31 -1.40
C ALA A 204 -3.41 17.42 0.01
N VAL A 205 -2.14 17.00 0.15
CA VAL A 205 -1.44 17.07 1.43
C VAL A 205 -1.42 18.49 1.96
N ALA A 206 -1.81 18.69 3.21
CA ALA A 206 -1.89 19.97 3.86
C ALA A 206 -1.45 19.92 5.32
N LEU A 207 -0.83 20.99 5.81
CA LEU A 207 -0.63 21.25 7.23
C LEU A 207 -1.96 21.78 7.78
N SER A 208 -2.72 20.93 8.47
CA SER A 208 -4.05 21.22 9.01
C SER A 208 -3.99 22.16 10.20
N SER A 209 -2.96 22.02 11.07
CA SER A 209 -2.75 22.91 12.20
C SER A 209 -1.30 22.86 12.69
N ILE A 210 -0.92 23.92 13.40
CA ILE A 210 0.33 23.99 14.17
C ILE A 210 0.07 24.58 15.56
N VAL A 211 0.73 24.04 16.55
CA VAL A 211 0.76 24.58 17.93
C VAL A 211 2.22 24.75 18.33
N PRO A 212 2.65 25.93 18.80
CA PRO A 212 1.88 27.18 18.92
C PRO A 212 1.30 27.67 17.58
N ALA A 213 0.16 28.37 17.64
CA ALA A 213 -0.48 28.90 16.43
C ALA A 213 0.46 29.89 15.72
N ASP A 214 0.29 30.02 14.40
CA ASP A 214 1.04 30.96 13.58
C ASP A 214 0.83 32.40 14.08
N GLY A 215 1.94 33.11 14.34
CA GLY A 215 1.92 34.45 14.92
C GLY A 215 1.67 34.50 16.44
N ALA A 216 1.62 33.36 17.13
CA ALA A 216 1.36 33.34 18.59
C ALA A 216 2.43 34.13 19.36
N SER A 217 2.01 34.89 20.35
CA SER A 217 2.87 35.64 21.28
C SER A 217 2.79 35.07 22.70
N SER A 218 3.76 35.43 23.54
CA SER A 218 3.84 34.98 24.95
C SER A 218 3.82 33.45 25.10
N VAL A 219 4.46 32.75 24.19
CA VAL A 219 4.57 31.31 24.21
C VAL A 219 5.59 30.87 25.26
N SER A 220 5.30 29.80 26.01
CA SER A 220 6.24 29.25 27.00
C SER A 220 7.58 28.89 26.34
N ARG A 221 8.67 29.21 26.99
CA ARG A 221 10.02 28.86 26.55
C ARG A 221 10.31 27.34 26.58
N SER A 222 9.50 26.57 27.28
CA SER A 222 9.56 25.08 27.31
C SER A 222 8.46 24.43 26.46
N THR A 223 7.88 25.16 25.50
CA THR A 223 6.83 24.64 24.65
C THR A 223 7.35 23.51 23.74
N THR A 224 6.47 22.58 23.41
CA THR A 224 6.63 21.67 22.27
C THR A 224 5.94 22.26 21.05
N ILE A 225 6.40 21.94 19.86
CA ILE A 225 5.75 22.35 18.61
C ILE A 225 5.05 21.11 18.04
N VAL A 226 3.75 21.22 17.76
CA VAL A 226 2.94 20.11 17.23
C VAL A 226 2.42 20.50 15.85
N LEU A 227 2.77 19.71 14.85
CA LEU A 227 2.27 19.87 13.47
C LEU A 227 1.27 18.74 13.18
N THR A 228 0.08 19.09 12.69
CA THR A 228 -0.94 18.11 12.29
C THR A 228 -1.18 18.20 10.79
N PHE A 229 -1.04 17.08 10.10
CA PHE A 229 -1.29 16.95 8.68
C PHE A 229 -2.60 16.18 8.42
N ASN A 230 -3.25 16.46 7.29
CA ASN A 230 -4.46 15.72 6.87
C ASN A 230 -4.14 14.28 6.41
N ASN A 231 -2.97 14.08 5.79
CA ASN A 231 -2.50 12.78 5.30
C ASN A 231 -1.35 12.23 6.15
N LYS A 232 -1.13 10.91 6.10
CA LYS A 232 0.05 10.28 6.68
C LYS A 232 1.29 10.74 5.92
N ILE A 233 2.33 11.17 6.64
CA ILE A 233 3.56 11.71 6.07
C ILE A 233 4.60 10.60 5.90
N ALA A 234 5.24 10.57 4.72
CA ALA A 234 6.32 9.66 4.38
C ALA A 234 7.71 10.30 4.61
N SER A 235 7.86 11.60 4.34
CA SER A 235 9.11 12.33 4.55
C SER A 235 8.86 13.78 4.90
N GLU A 236 9.78 14.38 5.65
CA GLU A 236 9.76 15.81 5.99
C GLU A 236 11.17 16.37 6.22
N ALA A 237 11.33 17.68 6.00
CA ALA A 237 12.50 18.46 6.37
C ALA A 237 12.04 19.70 7.14
N ILE A 238 11.86 19.53 8.47
CA ILE A 238 11.41 20.58 9.36
C ILE A 238 12.62 21.20 10.06
N THR A 239 12.70 22.52 10.11
CA THR A 239 13.70 23.27 10.88
C THR A 239 13.05 24.29 11.79
N LEU A 240 13.63 24.48 12.97
CA LEU A 240 13.26 25.54 13.92
C LEU A 240 14.40 26.55 13.95
N VAL A 241 14.10 27.80 13.63
CA VAL A 241 15.09 28.86 13.48
C VAL A 241 14.79 30.00 14.47
N ASN A 242 15.79 30.46 15.19
CA ASN A 242 15.75 31.72 15.93
C ASN A 242 15.84 32.88 14.92
N SER A 243 14.77 33.64 14.72
CA SER A 243 14.74 34.65 13.68
C SER A 243 15.64 35.87 13.99
N THR A 244 16.11 36.04 15.21
CA THR A 244 17.01 37.14 15.60
C THR A 244 18.45 36.83 15.30
N SER A 245 18.92 35.61 15.61
CA SER A 245 20.31 35.19 15.40
C SER A 245 20.51 34.45 14.07
N GLY A 246 19.45 33.89 13.48
CA GLY A 246 19.54 33.03 12.30
C GLY A 246 19.93 31.57 12.62
N ASP A 247 20.18 31.26 13.91
CA ASP A 247 20.63 29.92 14.32
C ASP A 247 19.47 28.91 14.30
N THR A 248 19.80 27.68 13.92
CA THR A 248 18.87 26.55 14.06
C THR A 248 18.83 26.05 15.49
N VAL A 249 17.65 25.73 15.96
CA VAL A 249 17.42 25.12 17.27
C VAL A 249 17.26 23.61 17.12
N ALA A 250 18.07 22.85 17.86
CA ALA A 250 17.98 21.39 17.88
C ALA A 250 16.72 20.93 18.62
N PHE A 251 16.08 19.88 18.11
CA PHE A 251 14.89 19.28 18.72
C PHE A 251 14.82 17.77 18.46
N ALA A 252 14.11 17.05 19.33
CA ALA A 252 13.71 15.67 19.08
C ALA A 252 12.36 15.62 18.32
N LYS A 253 12.20 14.60 17.47
CA LYS A 253 10.97 14.35 16.69
C LYS A 253 10.24 13.13 17.24
N ALA A 254 8.92 13.21 17.35
CA ALA A 254 8.06 12.07 17.65
C ALA A 254 6.79 12.12 16.80
N TRP A 255 6.52 11.03 16.09
CA TRP A 255 5.28 10.84 15.33
C TRP A 255 4.25 10.09 16.16
N ASP A 256 2.96 10.40 15.95
CA ASP A 256 1.87 9.56 16.43
C ASP A 256 1.80 8.23 15.63
N THR A 257 1.00 7.29 16.11
CA THR A 257 0.83 5.97 15.46
C THR A 257 0.20 6.05 14.07
N ALA A 258 -0.59 7.10 13.79
CA ALA A 258 -1.20 7.34 12.49
C ALA A 258 -0.23 7.99 11.49
N GLY A 259 0.93 8.51 11.95
CA GLY A 259 1.90 9.21 11.13
C GLY A 259 1.39 10.56 10.59
N LYS A 260 0.43 11.17 11.28
CA LYS A 260 -0.19 12.45 10.92
C LYS A 260 0.17 13.60 11.84
N VAL A 261 0.57 13.33 13.08
CA VAL A 261 0.93 14.34 14.07
C VAL A 261 2.40 14.22 14.42
N LEU A 262 3.16 15.28 14.11
CA LEU A 262 4.57 15.40 14.46
C LEU A 262 4.75 16.33 15.64
N THR A 263 5.33 15.84 16.74
CA THR A 263 5.73 16.62 17.90
C THR A 263 7.23 16.88 17.87
N LEU A 264 7.62 18.15 17.93
CA LEU A 264 9.00 18.60 18.04
C LEU A 264 9.23 19.08 19.49
N THR A 265 10.21 18.49 20.16
CA THR A 265 10.60 18.89 21.50
C THR A 265 11.98 19.56 21.45
N PRO A 266 12.09 20.89 21.65
CA PRO A 266 13.38 21.57 21.67
C PRO A 266 14.32 20.93 22.68
N SER A 267 15.60 20.75 22.33
CA SER A 267 16.60 20.11 23.18
C SER A 267 17.01 20.95 24.39
N SER A 268 16.69 22.24 24.37
CA SER A 268 16.92 23.19 25.46
C SER A 268 15.80 24.21 25.49
N GLN A 269 15.67 24.93 26.65
CA GLN A 269 14.71 26.00 26.77
C GLN A 269 14.98 27.09 25.73
N LEU A 270 13.92 27.54 25.03
CA LEU A 270 14.01 28.57 24.02
C LEU A 270 14.44 29.93 24.63
N ALA A 271 15.09 30.77 23.81
CA ALA A 271 15.45 32.11 24.22
C ALA A 271 14.23 32.95 24.61
N ALA A 272 14.38 33.86 25.58
CA ALA A 272 13.30 34.75 26.05
C ALA A 272 13.01 35.83 25.02
N SER A 273 11.76 36.32 24.96
CA SER A 273 11.32 37.43 24.11
C SER A 273 11.80 37.32 22.65
N THR A 274 11.83 36.11 22.15
CA THR A 274 12.47 35.81 20.86
C THR A 274 11.43 35.19 19.89
N LYS A 275 11.48 35.66 18.64
CA LYS A 275 10.67 35.13 17.55
C LYS A 275 11.35 33.89 16.97
N PHE A 276 10.63 32.78 16.85
CA PHE A 276 11.07 31.56 16.22
C PHE A 276 10.24 31.28 14.97
N ILE A 277 10.90 30.70 13.96
CA ILE A 277 10.27 30.29 12.70
C ILE A 277 10.38 28.78 12.60
N VAL A 278 9.25 28.12 12.40
CA VAL A 278 9.15 26.70 12.02
C VAL A 278 9.08 26.63 10.50
N ALA A 279 10.18 26.29 9.86
CA ALA A 279 10.21 26.10 8.41
C ALA A 279 9.78 24.65 8.11
N VAL A 280 8.65 24.50 7.43
CA VAL A 280 8.06 23.23 7.02
C VAL A 280 8.37 23.06 5.53
N ALA A 281 9.29 22.13 5.21
CA ALA A 281 9.73 21.87 3.85
C ALA A 281 9.94 20.36 3.63
N GLY A 282 10.08 19.93 2.38
CA GLY A 282 10.36 18.53 2.03
C GLY A 282 9.30 17.55 2.51
N VAL A 283 8.09 18.04 2.81
CA VAL A 283 6.98 17.20 3.28
C VAL A 283 6.38 16.49 2.07
N THR A 284 6.37 15.16 2.14
CA THR A 284 5.71 14.30 1.15
C THR A 284 4.86 13.30 1.91
N ASP A 285 3.64 13.10 1.50
CA ASP A 285 2.75 12.09 2.09
C ASP A 285 3.02 10.68 1.52
N VAL A 286 2.35 9.67 2.07
CA VAL A 286 2.48 8.28 1.60
C VAL A 286 1.94 8.06 0.20
N TYR A 287 1.21 9.03 -0.37
CA TYR A 287 0.69 9.00 -1.74
C TYR A 287 1.62 9.71 -2.74
N GLY A 288 2.80 10.18 -2.28
CA GLY A 288 3.77 10.88 -3.12
C GLY A 288 3.42 12.36 -3.39
N GLN A 289 2.39 12.92 -2.72
CA GLN A 289 2.02 14.32 -2.88
C GLN A 289 2.96 15.21 -2.04
N ALA A 290 3.47 16.27 -2.64
CA ALA A 290 4.37 17.21 -1.97
C ALA A 290 3.62 18.43 -1.44
N LEU A 291 3.88 18.78 -0.18
CA LEU A 291 3.42 20.05 0.41
C LEU A 291 4.37 21.17 0.01
N ALA A 292 3.82 22.29 -0.47
CA ALA A 292 4.62 23.47 -0.71
C ALA A 292 5.28 23.95 0.59
N ALA A 293 6.55 24.33 0.50
CA ALA A 293 7.30 24.83 1.66
C ALA A 293 6.59 26.05 2.28
N THR A 294 6.48 26.08 3.61
CA THR A 294 5.83 27.17 4.35
C THR A 294 6.59 27.45 5.64
N GLY A 295 6.53 28.69 6.11
CA GLY A 295 7.07 29.11 7.40
C GLY A 295 5.93 29.50 8.34
N LYS A 296 6.02 29.08 9.60
CA LYS A 296 5.12 29.44 10.70
C LYS A 296 5.93 30.03 11.82
N ASP A 297 5.42 31.03 12.51
CA ASP A 297 6.18 31.71 13.55
C ASP A 297 5.45 31.83 14.88
N PHE A 298 6.22 32.00 15.96
CA PHE A 298 5.72 32.34 17.27
C PHE A 298 6.77 33.10 18.08
N THR A 299 6.36 33.85 19.12
CA THR A 299 7.24 34.62 19.99
C THR A 299 7.13 34.13 21.43
N THR A 300 8.26 33.87 22.07
CA THR A 300 8.34 33.40 23.46
C THR A 300 8.09 34.54 24.48
N THR A 301 7.70 34.13 25.70
CA THR A 301 7.66 35.03 26.86
C THR A 301 9.04 35.60 27.19
N ALA A 302 9.02 36.64 28.01
CA ALA A 302 10.24 37.21 28.63
C ALA A 302 10.94 36.17 29.55
#